data_e02624f3e445c2efbdd01fb59809b0ee
#
_entry.id   e02624f3e445c2efbdd01fb59809b0ee
#
_cell.length_a   1.000
_cell.length_b   1.000
_cell.length_c   1.000
_cell.angle_alpha   90.00
_cell.angle_beta   90.00
_cell.angle_gamma   90.00
#
_symmetry.space_group_name_H-M   'P 1'
#
loop_
_entity.id
_entity.type
_entity.pdbx_description
1 polymer ?
#
loop_
_entity_poly.entity_id
_entity_poly.type
_entity_poly.pdbx_seq_one_letter_code
_entity_poly.pdbx_strand_id
1 'polypeptide(L)'
;MAFELPKLAYAYDALEPHIDARTMEIHHTKHHNTYVTTLNGAIDKTPELAGKSLEELLGDLSAVPEAVRTVVRNHGGGTYNHNLFWEVMGPNAGGAPSGDLAKAIDAAFGSFDAFKEEFTKSATTRFGSGWAWLVKKGDGLAIISTANQDNPLSDGLTPILGLDVWEHAYYLNYQNRRPDYISAWWNVVNWDAVAEKNK
;
A
#
# COMPACT_ATOMS: atom_id res chain seq x y z
N MET A 1 4.54 -10.05 20.19
CA MET A 1 4.20 -11.04 19.15
C MET A 1 4.99 -10.67 17.91
N ALA A 2 5.52 -11.64 17.16
CA ALA A 2 6.17 -11.37 15.89
C ALA A 2 5.11 -11.07 14.81
N PHE A 3 5.43 -10.19 13.86
CA PHE A 3 4.62 -9.99 12.66
C PHE A 3 4.79 -11.21 11.75
N GLU A 4 3.75 -11.53 11.02
CA GLU A 4 3.75 -12.68 10.09
C GLU A 4 3.51 -12.20 8.66
N LEU A 5 4.08 -12.91 7.69
CA LEU A 5 3.74 -12.71 6.29
C LEU A 5 2.30 -13.21 6.09
N PRO A 6 1.33 -12.33 5.71
CA PRO A 6 -0.04 -12.76 5.54
C PRO A 6 -0.16 -13.70 4.35
N LYS A 7 -1.06 -14.68 4.45
CA LYS A 7 -1.44 -15.48 3.27
C LYS A 7 -2.29 -14.62 2.34
N LEU A 8 -2.00 -14.68 1.04
CA LEU A 8 -2.89 -14.05 0.05
C LEU A 8 -4.24 -14.76 0.04
N ALA A 9 -5.32 -13.99 -0.13
CA ALA A 9 -6.67 -14.51 -0.28
C ALA A 9 -6.94 -15.12 -1.68
N TYR A 10 -5.97 -15.02 -2.59
CA TYR A 10 -6.06 -15.47 -4.00
C TYR A 10 -4.72 -16.04 -4.46
N ALA A 11 -4.74 -16.83 -5.53
CA ALA A 11 -3.53 -17.42 -6.12
C ALA A 11 -2.67 -16.36 -6.80
N TYR A 12 -1.38 -16.64 -7.01
CA TYR A 12 -0.45 -15.68 -7.62
C TYR A 12 -0.83 -15.31 -9.07
N ASP A 13 -1.47 -16.21 -9.81
CA ASP A 13 -1.94 -15.99 -11.18
C ASP A 13 -3.33 -15.35 -11.27
N ALA A 14 -4.00 -15.14 -10.14
CA ALA A 14 -5.39 -14.67 -10.12
C ALA A 14 -5.59 -13.24 -10.62
N LEU A 15 -4.53 -12.43 -10.66
CA LEU A 15 -4.56 -11.04 -11.13
C LEU A 15 -4.13 -10.91 -12.60
N GLU A 16 -3.81 -12.00 -13.28
CA GLU A 16 -3.51 -11.98 -14.71
C GLU A 16 -4.75 -11.60 -15.53
N PRO A 17 -4.55 -10.90 -16.65
CA PRO A 17 -3.29 -10.51 -17.28
C PRO A 17 -2.70 -9.18 -16.74
N HIS A 18 -3.26 -8.59 -15.70
CA HIS A 18 -2.93 -7.23 -15.22
C HIS A 18 -1.65 -7.20 -14.39
N ILE A 19 -1.44 -8.20 -13.53
CA ILE A 19 -0.20 -8.40 -12.77
C ILE A 19 0.16 -9.88 -12.92
N ASP A 20 1.37 -10.16 -13.40
CA ASP A 20 1.79 -11.53 -13.69
C ASP A 20 2.11 -12.34 -12.44
N ALA A 21 1.90 -13.65 -12.52
CA ALA A 21 2.09 -14.59 -11.42
C ALA A 21 3.51 -14.54 -10.84
N ARG A 22 4.52 -14.35 -11.69
CA ARG A 22 5.92 -14.32 -11.26
C ARG A 22 6.22 -13.07 -10.43
N THR A 23 5.70 -11.92 -10.85
CA THR A 23 5.77 -10.69 -10.06
C THR A 23 5.10 -10.90 -8.70
N MET A 24 3.89 -11.42 -8.65
CA MET A 24 3.15 -11.66 -7.41
C MET A 24 3.91 -12.58 -6.46
N GLU A 25 4.45 -13.70 -6.96
CA GLU A 25 5.22 -14.65 -6.15
C GLU A 25 6.47 -13.99 -5.53
N ILE A 26 7.28 -13.32 -6.34
CA ILE A 26 8.51 -12.66 -5.87
C ILE A 26 8.18 -11.51 -4.92
N HIS A 27 7.22 -10.68 -5.28
CA HIS A 27 6.81 -9.52 -4.51
C HIS A 27 6.33 -9.92 -3.11
N HIS A 28 5.52 -10.96 -3.01
CA HIS A 28 5.01 -11.48 -1.74
C HIS A 28 6.10 -12.26 -0.97
N THR A 29 6.70 -13.29 -1.57
CA THR A 29 7.57 -14.24 -0.84
C THR A 29 8.98 -13.72 -0.59
N LYS A 30 9.44 -12.72 -1.34
CA LYS A 30 10.79 -12.14 -1.21
C LYS A 30 10.73 -10.72 -0.65
N HIS A 31 10.15 -9.76 -1.36
CA HIS A 31 10.14 -8.36 -0.92
C HIS A 31 9.35 -8.19 0.38
N HIS A 32 8.08 -8.55 0.41
CA HIS A 32 7.25 -8.42 1.61
C HIS A 32 7.81 -9.26 2.78
N ASN A 33 8.18 -10.50 2.54
CA ASN A 33 8.75 -11.35 3.58
C ASN A 33 10.06 -10.79 4.17
N THR A 34 10.89 -10.12 3.36
CA THR A 34 12.10 -9.46 3.85
C THR A 34 11.76 -8.29 4.78
N TYR A 35 10.72 -7.51 4.48
CA TYR A 35 10.28 -6.45 5.39
C TYR A 35 9.83 -7.02 6.72
N VAL A 36 8.99 -8.04 6.72
CA VAL A 36 8.49 -8.72 7.93
C VAL A 36 9.64 -9.28 8.77
N THR A 37 10.55 -10.03 8.17
CA THR A 37 11.64 -10.69 8.90
C THR A 37 12.65 -9.68 9.45
N THR A 38 12.93 -8.62 8.72
CA THR A 38 13.87 -7.57 9.17
C THR A 38 13.27 -6.72 10.29
N LEU A 39 11.98 -6.38 10.20
CA LEU A 39 11.27 -5.71 11.27
C LEU A 39 11.27 -6.53 12.57
N ASN A 40 10.91 -7.81 12.48
CA ASN A 40 10.93 -8.72 13.64
C ASN A 40 12.32 -8.78 14.28
N GLY A 41 13.37 -8.91 13.48
CA GLY A 41 14.75 -8.93 13.99
C GLY A 41 15.18 -7.65 14.71
N ALA A 42 14.58 -6.49 14.37
CA ALA A 42 14.79 -5.24 15.10
C ALA A 42 13.98 -5.20 16.40
N ILE A 43 12.72 -5.64 16.39
CA ILE A 43 11.85 -5.67 17.56
C ILE A 43 12.37 -6.64 18.62
N ASP A 44 12.85 -7.83 18.21
CA ASP A 44 13.43 -8.82 19.12
C ASP A 44 14.61 -8.28 19.95
N LYS A 45 15.32 -7.29 19.40
CA LYS A 45 16.46 -6.62 20.05
C LYS A 45 16.08 -5.35 20.79
N THR A 46 14.80 -4.96 20.78
CA THR A 46 14.29 -3.70 21.31
C THR A 46 13.03 -3.96 22.15
N PRO A 47 13.20 -4.43 23.41
CA PRO A 47 12.09 -4.88 24.25
C PRO A 47 10.96 -3.84 24.43
N GLU A 48 11.29 -2.56 24.39
CA GLU A 48 10.31 -1.47 24.49
C GLU A 48 9.35 -1.36 23.29
N LEU A 49 9.64 -2.03 22.18
CA LEU A 49 8.76 -2.14 21.03
C LEU A 49 7.91 -3.41 21.03
N ALA A 50 8.16 -4.32 21.97
CA ALA A 50 7.45 -5.58 22.03
C ALA A 50 5.94 -5.38 22.25
N GLY A 51 5.13 -6.05 21.43
CA GLY A 51 3.67 -6.01 21.52
C GLY A 51 3.01 -4.82 20.88
N LYS A 52 3.77 -3.84 20.35
CA LYS A 52 3.21 -2.72 19.57
C LYS A 52 2.71 -3.20 18.20
N SER A 53 1.60 -2.61 17.75
CA SER A 53 1.07 -2.82 16.40
C SER A 53 1.89 -2.03 15.35
N LEU A 54 1.67 -2.32 14.08
CA LEU A 54 2.28 -1.53 12.99
C LEU A 54 1.81 -0.08 13.02
N GLU A 55 0.55 0.15 13.32
CA GLU A 55 -0.05 1.48 13.45
C GLU A 55 0.60 2.29 14.57
N GLU A 56 0.83 1.66 15.73
CA GLU A 56 1.51 2.30 16.86
C GLU A 56 2.98 2.62 16.55
N LEU A 57 3.67 1.72 15.84
CA LEU A 57 5.07 1.91 15.46
C LEU A 57 5.25 3.00 14.42
N LEU A 58 4.37 3.04 13.41
CA LEU A 58 4.46 3.96 12.27
C LEU A 58 3.81 5.32 12.57
N GLY A 59 2.78 5.34 13.42
CA GLY A 59 2.08 6.58 13.79
C GLY A 59 2.91 7.53 14.64
N ASP A 60 3.91 7.03 15.36
CA ASP A 60 4.85 7.86 16.12
C ASP A 60 6.28 7.32 16.03
N LEU A 61 6.93 7.59 14.91
CA LEU A 61 8.33 7.24 14.73
C LEU A 61 9.27 7.96 15.70
N SER A 62 8.85 9.05 16.32
CA SER A 62 9.68 9.76 17.30
C SER A 62 9.80 8.99 18.61
N ALA A 63 8.78 8.20 18.96
CA ALA A 63 8.78 7.32 20.13
C ALA A 63 9.60 6.02 19.91
N VAL A 64 9.99 5.72 18.67
CA VAL A 64 10.85 4.58 18.37
C VAL A 64 12.31 4.94 18.68
N PRO A 65 13.08 4.10 19.40
CA PRO A 65 14.49 4.33 19.68
C PRO A 65 15.29 4.64 18.41
N GLU A 66 16.14 5.65 18.48
CA GLU A 66 16.90 6.16 17.33
C GLU A 66 17.70 5.06 16.62
N ALA A 67 18.28 4.15 17.38
CA ALA A 67 19.09 3.03 16.85
C ALA A 67 18.32 2.09 15.87
N VAL A 68 16.99 1.99 16.01
CA VAL A 68 16.16 1.12 15.18
C VAL A 68 15.09 1.87 14.39
N ARG A 69 14.96 3.20 14.57
CA ARG A 69 13.93 4.03 13.95
C ARG A 69 13.92 3.91 12.43
N THR A 70 15.07 3.95 11.79
CA THR A 70 15.18 3.78 10.34
C THR A 70 14.72 2.41 9.87
N VAL A 71 15.02 1.36 10.64
CA VAL A 71 14.56 -0.01 10.34
C VAL A 71 13.04 -0.09 10.47
N VAL A 72 12.46 0.46 11.53
CA VAL A 72 11.01 0.49 11.73
C VAL A 72 10.33 1.31 10.62
N ARG A 73 10.83 2.51 10.28
CA ARG A 73 10.32 3.31 9.18
C ARG A 73 10.29 2.53 7.86
N ASN A 74 11.41 1.91 7.48
CA ASN A 74 11.54 1.25 6.19
C ASN A 74 10.85 -0.11 6.17
N HIS A 75 11.12 -0.96 7.15
CA HIS A 75 10.62 -2.35 7.15
C HIS A 75 9.25 -2.47 7.80
N GLY A 76 8.94 -1.65 8.80
CA GLY A 76 7.58 -1.50 9.33
C GLY A 76 6.65 -0.91 8.28
N GLY A 77 7.08 0.18 7.62
CA GLY A 77 6.37 0.75 6.48
C GLY A 77 6.17 -0.27 5.38
N GLY A 78 7.22 -0.98 4.96
CA GLY A 78 7.12 -2.03 3.95
C GLY A 78 6.15 -3.14 4.33
N THR A 79 6.16 -3.57 5.60
CA THR A 79 5.21 -4.58 6.09
C THR A 79 3.78 -4.09 6.00
N TYR A 80 3.49 -2.89 6.51
CA TYR A 80 2.14 -2.32 6.48
C TYR A 80 1.65 -2.06 5.05
N ASN A 81 2.49 -1.42 4.23
CA ASN A 81 2.15 -1.04 2.86
C ASN A 81 1.73 -2.27 2.04
N HIS A 82 2.47 -3.38 2.17
CA HIS A 82 2.17 -4.60 1.43
C HIS A 82 0.97 -5.36 2.01
N ASN A 83 0.75 -5.35 3.34
CA ASN A 83 -0.49 -5.88 3.92
C ASN A 83 -1.70 -5.22 3.26
N LEU A 84 -1.72 -3.88 3.24
CA LEU A 84 -2.80 -3.13 2.61
C LEU A 84 -2.92 -3.43 1.11
N PHE A 85 -1.79 -3.49 0.39
CA PHE A 85 -1.75 -3.69 -1.06
C PHE A 85 -2.43 -4.99 -1.48
N TRP A 86 -2.15 -6.08 -0.76
CA TRP A 86 -2.79 -7.37 -1.06
C TRP A 86 -4.30 -7.37 -0.79
N GLU A 87 -4.74 -6.68 0.25
CA GLU A 87 -6.15 -6.62 0.63
C GLU A 87 -7.00 -5.77 -0.34
N VAL A 88 -6.42 -4.68 -0.88
CA VAL A 88 -7.13 -3.78 -1.79
C VAL A 88 -7.07 -4.22 -3.25
N MET A 89 -6.53 -5.41 -3.52
CA MET A 89 -6.58 -6.05 -4.83
C MET A 89 -7.34 -7.37 -4.77
N GLY A 90 -7.87 -7.81 -5.91
CA GLY A 90 -8.53 -9.11 -6.00
C GLY A 90 -8.84 -9.52 -7.43
N PRO A 91 -9.08 -10.84 -7.66
CA PRO A 91 -9.52 -11.33 -8.94
C PRO A 91 -10.97 -10.90 -9.22
N ASN A 92 -11.29 -10.69 -10.48
CA ASN A 92 -12.63 -10.28 -10.94
C ASN A 92 -13.12 -8.96 -10.27
N ALA A 93 -12.18 -8.12 -9.88
CA ALA A 93 -12.41 -6.82 -9.26
C ALA A 93 -12.38 -5.69 -10.30
N GLY A 94 -12.04 -4.47 -9.91
CA GLY A 94 -12.04 -3.30 -10.78
C GLY A 94 -13.41 -2.60 -10.82
N GLY A 95 -13.69 -1.91 -11.92
CA GLY A 95 -14.91 -1.09 -12.03
C GLY A 95 -14.84 0.20 -11.22
N ALA A 96 -15.89 0.51 -10.47
CA ALA A 96 -16.03 1.75 -9.70
C ALA A 96 -16.50 1.47 -8.27
N PRO A 97 -16.15 2.33 -7.29
CA PRO A 97 -16.68 2.24 -5.94
C PRO A 97 -18.18 2.51 -5.91
N SER A 98 -18.83 2.05 -4.85
CA SER A 98 -20.26 2.27 -4.61
C SER A 98 -20.52 2.79 -3.20
N GLY A 99 -21.77 3.10 -2.88
CA GLY A 99 -22.21 3.45 -1.54
C GLY A 99 -21.53 4.72 -1.00
N ASP A 100 -21.11 4.68 0.25
CA ASP A 100 -20.56 5.86 0.94
C ASP A 100 -19.15 6.20 0.49
N LEU A 101 -18.35 5.21 0.04
CA LEU A 101 -17.06 5.48 -0.56
C LEU A 101 -17.19 6.28 -1.85
N ALA A 102 -18.14 5.93 -2.73
CA ALA A 102 -18.39 6.69 -3.96
C ALA A 102 -18.77 8.15 -3.64
N LYS A 103 -19.66 8.36 -2.68
CA LYS A 103 -20.05 9.71 -2.23
C LYS A 103 -18.85 10.50 -1.67
N ALA A 104 -18.00 9.84 -0.87
CA ALA A 104 -16.80 10.49 -0.32
C ALA A 104 -15.79 10.88 -1.41
N ILE A 105 -15.63 10.04 -2.42
CA ILE A 105 -14.78 10.32 -3.58
C ILE A 105 -15.38 11.48 -4.40
N ASP A 106 -16.68 11.47 -4.68
CA ASP A 106 -17.34 12.56 -5.41
C ASP A 106 -17.26 13.89 -4.64
N ALA A 107 -17.42 13.84 -3.32
CA ALA A 107 -17.30 15.03 -2.48
C ALA A 107 -15.88 15.61 -2.46
N ALA A 108 -14.84 14.75 -2.47
CA ALA A 108 -13.45 15.16 -2.39
C ALA A 108 -12.86 15.59 -3.75
N PHE A 109 -13.27 14.93 -4.84
CA PHE A 109 -12.63 15.07 -6.16
C PHE A 109 -13.59 15.51 -7.27
N GLY A 110 -14.89 15.60 -6.98
CA GLY A 110 -15.94 15.98 -7.94
C GLY A 110 -16.51 14.81 -8.74
N SER A 111 -15.73 13.79 -9.06
CA SER A 111 -16.18 12.56 -9.69
C SER A 111 -15.15 11.43 -9.54
N PHE A 112 -15.58 10.20 -9.78
CA PHE A 112 -14.66 9.05 -9.81
C PHE A 112 -13.61 9.16 -10.92
N ASP A 113 -13.96 9.69 -12.08
CA ASP A 113 -13.01 9.88 -13.19
C ASP A 113 -11.95 10.92 -12.82
N ALA A 114 -12.32 12.04 -12.21
CA ALA A 114 -11.39 13.04 -11.72
C ALA A 114 -10.45 12.47 -10.63
N PHE A 115 -10.98 11.69 -9.71
CA PHE A 115 -10.18 10.94 -8.75
C PHE A 115 -9.16 10.02 -9.41
N LYS A 116 -9.58 9.20 -10.40
CA LYS A 116 -8.68 8.30 -11.13
C LYS A 116 -7.57 9.06 -11.84
N GLU A 117 -7.91 10.19 -12.47
CA GLU A 117 -6.92 11.03 -13.14
C GLU A 117 -5.89 11.58 -12.15
N GLU A 118 -6.34 12.15 -11.04
CA GLU A 118 -5.46 12.70 -10.01
C GLU A 118 -4.57 11.63 -9.36
N PHE A 119 -5.15 10.47 -9.02
CA PHE A 119 -4.41 9.35 -8.46
C PHE A 119 -3.37 8.80 -9.44
N THR A 120 -3.76 8.61 -10.70
CA THR A 120 -2.86 8.18 -11.79
C THR A 120 -1.71 9.17 -11.98
N LYS A 121 -2.00 10.46 -11.94
CA LYS A 121 -0.97 11.52 -12.01
C LYS A 121 -0.02 11.42 -10.82
N SER A 122 -0.53 11.26 -9.59
CA SER A 122 0.28 11.10 -8.39
C SER A 122 1.21 9.88 -8.48
N ALA A 123 0.70 8.73 -8.94
CA ALA A 123 1.46 7.50 -9.13
C ALA A 123 2.54 7.63 -10.22
N THR A 124 2.19 8.26 -11.36
CA THR A 124 3.12 8.43 -12.49
C THR A 124 4.24 9.41 -12.15
N THR A 125 3.94 10.49 -11.46
CA THR A 125 4.91 11.56 -11.15
C THR A 125 5.74 11.25 -9.90
N ARG A 126 5.45 10.18 -9.13
CA ARG A 126 6.31 9.74 -8.03
C ARG A 126 7.68 9.35 -8.60
N PHE A 127 8.67 10.22 -8.42
CA PHE A 127 10.02 9.98 -8.89
C PHE A 127 10.70 8.88 -8.08
N GLY A 128 11.25 7.89 -8.77
CA GLY A 128 11.90 6.73 -8.13
C GLY A 128 10.90 5.76 -7.50
N SER A 129 11.34 5.08 -6.46
CA SER A 129 10.54 4.12 -5.70
C SER A 129 9.59 4.83 -4.74
N GLY A 130 8.39 4.30 -4.57
CA GLY A 130 7.42 4.83 -3.64
C GLY A 130 6.02 4.31 -3.88
N TRP A 131 5.05 5.04 -3.37
CA TRP A 131 3.63 4.68 -3.36
C TRP A 131 2.76 5.87 -3.69
N ALA A 132 1.61 5.62 -4.30
CA ALA A 132 0.49 6.55 -4.38
C ALA A 132 -0.64 6.07 -3.47
N TRP A 133 -1.29 7.00 -2.79
CA TRP A 133 -2.27 6.69 -1.74
C TRP A 133 -3.55 7.48 -1.90
N LEU A 134 -4.69 6.84 -1.60
CA LEU A 134 -5.90 7.51 -1.14
C LEU A 134 -5.92 7.39 0.39
N VAL A 135 -6.02 8.53 1.07
CA VAL A 135 -5.98 8.59 2.53
C VAL A 135 -7.19 9.32 3.10
N LYS A 136 -7.59 8.94 4.33
CA LYS A 136 -8.51 9.77 5.14
C LYS A 136 -7.71 10.92 5.73
N LYS A 137 -8.25 12.14 5.59
CA LYS A 137 -7.68 13.38 6.13
C LYS A 137 -8.78 14.22 6.74
N GLY A 138 -8.83 14.27 8.08
CA GLY A 138 -9.98 14.82 8.77
C GLY A 138 -11.26 14.09 8.37
N ASP A 139 -12.30 14.83 8.00
CA ASP A 139 -13.59 14.27 7.56
C ASP A 139 -13.65 13.95 6.05
N GLY A 140 -12.54 14.09 5.33
CA GLY A 140 -12.49 13.92 3.88
C GLY A 140 -11.41 12.96 3.41
N LEU A 141 -11.27 12.88 2.08
CA LEU A 141 -10.26 12.09 1.40
C LEU A 141 -9.23 12.98 0.72
N ALA A 142 -8.00 12.50 0.61
CA ALA A 142 -6.93 13.15 -0.13
C ALA A 142 -6.06 12.13 -0.88
N ILE A 143 -5.45 12.57 -1.97
CA ILE A 143 -4.43 11.82 -2.69
C ILE A 143 -3.06 12.36 -2.28
N ILE A 144 -2.15 11.46 -1.91
CA ILE A 144 -0.76 11.78 -1.63
C ILE A 144 0.17 10.75 -2.28
N SER A 145 1.46 11.03 -2.31
CA SER A 145 2.47 10.02 -2.63
C SER A 145 3.62 10.08 -1.63
N THR A 146 4.19 8.93 -1.31
CA THR A 146 5.35 8.81 -0.41
C THR A 146 6.53 8.16 -1.12
N ALA A 147 7.74 8.50 -0.68
CA ALA A 147 8.97 7.87 -1.19
C ALA A 147 9.24 6.53 -0.49
N ASN A 148 9.90 5.63 -1.18
CA ASN A 148 10.36 4.36 -0.64
C ASN A 148 9.21 3.59 0.05
N GLN A 149 9.38 3.24 1.34
CA GLN A 149 8.36 2.57 2.14
C GLN A 149 7.76 3.52 3.21
N ASP A 150 7.94 4.83 3.07
CA ASP A 150 7.31 5.80 3.96
C ASP A 150 5.79 5.63 3.94
N ASN A 151 5.18 5.67 5.12
CA ASN A 151 3.76 5.38 5.30
C ASN A 151 2.99 6.62 5.75
N PRO A 152 1.79 6.88 5.22
CA PRO A 152 0.94 8.01 5.61
C PRO A 152 0.62 8.11 7.10
N LEU A 153 0.63 6.98 7.84
CA LEU A 153 0.40 6.97 9.30
C LEU A 153 1.38 7.87 10.05
N SER A 154 2.62 7.98 9.55
CA SER A 154 3.64 8.86 10.16
C SER A 154 3.32 10.35 10.05
N ASP A 155 2.40 10.71 9.15
CA ASP A 155 1.89 12.07 8.96
C ASP A 155 0.47 12.24 9.55
N GLY A 156 -0.01 11.26 10.35
CA GLY A 156 -1.33 11.27 10.96
C GLY A 156 -2.48 11.03 9.96
N LEU A 157 -2.18 10.42 8.81
CA LEU A 157 -3.16 10.12 7.75
C LEU A 157 -3.40 8.61 7.69
N THR A 158 -4.66 8.21 7.47
CA THR A 158 -5.02 6.79 7.37
C THR A 158 -5.12 6.36 5.92
N PRO A 159 -4.24 5.51 5.40
CA PRO A 159 -4.33 5.01 4.03
C PRO A 159 -5.47 3.99 3.89
N ILE A 160 -6.29 4.15 2.85
CA ILE A 160 -7.39 3.24 2.53
C ILE A 160 -7.22 2.55 1.17
N LEU A 161 -6.40 3.13 0.27
CA LEU A 161 -5.97 2.53 -0.99
C LEU A 161 -4.51 2.89 -1.22
N GLY A 162 -3.71 1.94 -1.66
CA GLY A 162 -2.30 2.14 -1.98
C GLY A 162 -1.90 1.43 -3.26
N LEU A 163 -1.09 2.09 -4.09
CA LEU A 163 -0.46 1.53 -5.27
C LEU A 163 1.05 1.58 -5.13
N ASP A 164 1.68 0.41 -5.17
CA ASP A 164 3.13 0.27 -5.22
C ASP A 164 3.65 0.69 -6.60
N VAL A 165 4.52 1.70 -6.64
CA VAL A 165 5.19 2.15 -7.87
C VAL A 165 6.71 1.91 -7.83
N TRP A 166 7.18 1.07 -6.91
CA TRP A 166 8.50 0.47 -7.01
C TRP A 166 8.61 -0.36 -8.30
N GLU A 167 9.73 -0.33 -8.97
CA GLU A 167 9.92 -1.11 -10.21
C GLU A 167 9.73 -2.62 -9.99
N HIS A 168 10.06 -3.15 -8.81
CA HIS A 168 9.83 -4.57 -8.50
C HIS A 168 8.35 -4.98 -8.58
N ALA A 169 7.41 -4.04 -8.45
CA ALA A 169 5.98 -4.33 -8.54
C ALA A 169 5.48 -4.55 -9.98
N TYR A 170 6.26 -4.14 -11.01
CA TYR A 170 5.76 -4.17 -12.39
C TYR A 170 6.82 -4.48 -13.46
N TYR A 171 8.11 -4.50 -13.14
CA TYR A 171 9.17 -4.52 -14.16
C TYR A 171 9.15 -5.77 -15.05
N LEU A 172 8.82 -6.94 -14.51
CA LEU A 172 8.81 -8.18 -15.29
C LEU A 172 7.81 -8.15 -16.45
N ASN A 173 6.66 -7.52 -16.26
CA ASN A 173 5.60 -7.44 -17.28
C ASN A 173 5.61 -6.10 -18.04
N TYR A 174 5.96 -5.01 -17.39
CA TYR A 174 5.82 -3.65 -17.96
C TYR A 174 7.16 -2.94 -18.20
N GLN A 175 8.28 -3.42 -17.68
CA GLN A 175 9.60 -2.80 -17.72
C GLN A 175 9.51 -1.32 -17.28
N ASN A 176 9.95 -0.38 -18.11
CA ASN A 176 9.91 1.05 -17.80
C ASN A 176 8.51 1.70 -18.00
N ARG A 177 7.52 0.92 -18.44
CA ARG A 177 6.18 1.45 -18.77
C ARG A 177 5.27 1.51 -17.54
N ARG A 178 5.66 2.29 -16.53
CA ARG A 178 4.84 2.51 -15.33
C ARG A 178 3.41 2.95 -15.64
N PRO A 179 3.14 3.85 -16.61
CA PRO A 179 1.76 4.24 -16.93
C PRO A 179 0.88 3.06 -17.37
N ASP A 180 1.44 2.09 -18.12
CA ASP A 180 0.69 0.90 -18.55
C ASP A 180 0.34 0.01 -17.35
N TYR A 181 1.28 -0.17 -16.41
CA TYR A 181 1.02 -0.87 -15.14
C TYR A 181 -0.08 -0.19 -14.32
N ILE A 182 -0.02 1.13 -14.14
CA ILE A 182 -1.04 1.89 -13.40
C ILE A 182 -2.41 1.71 -14.06
N SER A 183 -2.48 1.78 -15.40
CA SER A 183 -3.71 1.55 -16.16
C SER A 183 -4.26 0.13 -15.97
N ALA A 184 -3.40 -0.88 -15.99
CA ALA A 184 -3.79 -2.26 -15.77
C ALA A 184 -4.25 -2.53 -14.33
N TRP A 185 -3.59 -1.92 -13.34
CA TRP A 185 -3.89 -2.09 -11.92
C TRP A 185 -5.33 -1.70 -11.54
N TRP A 186 -5.92 -0.70 -12.18
CA TRP A 186 -7.31 -0.32 -11.94
C TRP A 186 -8.31 -1.47 -12.14
N ASN A 187 -7.97 -2.50 -12.93
CA ASN A 187 -8.82 -3.65 -13.18
C ASN A 187 -8.80 -4.68 -12.03
N VAL A 188 -7.89 -4.54 -11.08
CA VAL A 188 -7.75 -5.47 -9.95
C VAL A 188 -8.04 -4.82 -8.60
N VAL A 189 -8.46 -3.54 -8.57
CA VAL A 189 -8.81 -2.85 -7.32
C VAL A 189 -10.07 -3.43 -6.73
N ASN A 190 -9.99 -3.90 -5.49
CA ASN A 190 -11.11 -4.42 -4.71
C ASN A 190 -11.79 -3.25 -3.95
N TRP A 191 -12.78 -2.64 -4.60
CA TRP A 191 -13.48 -1.49 -4.04
C TRP A 191 -14.26 -1.79 -2.76
N ASP A 192 -14.71 -3.04 -2.56
CA ASP A 192 -15.37 -3.44 -1.31
C ASP A 192 -14.38 -3.40 -0.14
N ALA A 193 -13.17 -3.91 -0.34
CA ALA A 193 -12.11 -3.82 0.68
C ALA A 193 -11.72 -2.36 0.97
N VAL A 194 -11.64 -1.51 -0.05
CA VAL A 194 -11.38 -0.07 0.13
C VAL A 194 -12.52 0.61 0.91
N ALA A 195 -13.78 0.25 0.62
CA ALA A 195 -14.95 0.78 1.32
C ALA A 195 -14.96 0.40 2.81
N GLU A 196 -14.55 -0.83 3.17
CA GLU A 196 -14.42 -1.24 4.57
C GLU A 196 -13.39 -0.38 5.33
N LYS A 197 -12.29 -0.02 4.68
CA LYS A 197 -11.25 0.84 5.27
C LYS A 197 -11.68 2.31 5.39
N ASN A 198 -12.71 2.71 4.68
CA ASN A 198 -13.27 4.07 4.74
C ASN A 198 -14.28 4.29 5.90
N LYS A 199 -14.68 3.23 6.61
CA LYS A 199 -15.61 3.29 7.74
C LYS A 199 -15.02 3.97 9.01
#